data_6cd16b37576f52d49de93a7f77d2cba9
#
_entry.id   6cd16b37576f52d49de93a7f77d2cba9
#
_cell.length_a   1.000
_cell.length_b   1.000
_cell.length_c   1.000
_cell.angle_alpha   90.00
_cell.angle_beta   90.00
_cell.angle_gamma   90.00
#
_symmetry.space_group_name_H-M   'P 1'
#
loop_
_entity.id
_entity.type
_entity.pdbx_description
1 polymer ?
#
loop_
_entity_poly.entity_id
_entity_poly.type
_entity_poly.pdbx_seq_one_letter_code
_entity_poly.pdbx_strand_id
1 'polypeptide(L)'
;MKKKLFSQLWIYFASIVFISILVTLLCFLGFIFLLSRHSISPAESAGKPTLYPLFVFAGLSMIVGTGISIFVGRRILHPISALGTNMSLVATGDFSIRMDEHQKVAEVQQLYKDFNVMVQELNSIETLRNDFVSSVSHEFKTPLATIQGYVQLLQAPNLSDEERQIFLYRIIESITQLSQLTENILKLNKLENQRIQLEKKEYRLDEQIREVIVFLQPKWEKEQLELDIELAAVNYTGNEEFLYQVWLNIMDNAIKYNQVNGQIHIKLFETATEIVLEVTDSGVGMNEETRDRMFEKFYQGDTSRQISGNGLGLSLVKKILELHDGRIDYSSIEGVGTTAMIRLSKQ
;
A
#
# COMPACT_ATOMS: atom_id res chain seq x y z
N MET A 1 4.20 -22.40 -15.47
CA MET A 1 5.64 -22.76 -15.63
C MET A 1 6.02 -23.79 -14.58
N LYS A 2 6.05 -25.07 -14.97
CA LYS A 2 6.54 -26.19 -14.14
C LYS A 2 8.05 -26.25 -14.23
N LYS A 3 8.70 -26.50 -13.07
CA LYS A 3 10.01 -27.11 -12.86
C LYS A 3 11.14 -26.20 -12.37
N LYS A 4 11.31 -26.15 -11.05
CA LYS A 4 12.56 -26.65 -10.47
C LYS A 4 12.17 -27.69 -9.42
N LEU A 5 12.11 -28.96 -9.83
CA LEU A 5 11.61 -30.09 -9.02
C LEU A 5 12.60 -30.51 -7.91
N PHE A 6 13.78 -29.89 -7.86
CA PHE A 6 14.78 -30.10 -6.81
C PHE A 6 15.27 -28.71 -6.38
N SER A 7 14.94 -28.32 -5.15
CA SER A 7 15.54 -27.18 -4.49
C SER A 7 17.07 -27.34 -4.48
N GLN A 8 17.82 -26.29 -4.75
CA GLN A 8 19.28 -26.33 -4.68
C GLN A 8 19.76 -26.74 -3.27
N LEU A 9 18.99 -26.34 -2.25
CA LEU A 9 19.23 -26.74 -0.86
C LEU A 9 19.16 -28.28 -0.70
N TRP A 10 18.17 -28.93 -1.33
CA TRP A 10 18.04 -30.39 -1.27
C TRP A 10 19.20 -31.08 -1.96
N ILE A 11 19.61 -30.59 -3.14
CA ILE A 11 20.78 -31.11 -3.88
C ILE A 11 22.04 -30.93 -3.05
N TYR A 12 22.17 -29.73 -2.41
CA TYR A 12 23.32 -29.43 -1.55
C TYR A 12 23.37 -30.34 -0.33
N PHE A 13 22.24 -30.55 0.34
CA PHE A 13 22.14 -31.48 1.47
C PHE A 13 22.39 -32.91 1.05
N ALA A 14 21.78 -33.39 -0.03
CA ALA A 14 22.01 -34.74 -0.57
C ALA A 14 23.47 -34.96 -0.95
N SER A 15 24.13 -33.96 -1.55
CA SER A 15 25.55 -34.01 -1.89
C SER A 15 26.43 -34.11 -0.65
N ILE A 16 26.12 -33.36 0.41
CA ILE A 16 26.86 -33.41 1.68
C ILE A 16 26.71 -34.79 2.33
N VAL A 17 25.50 -35.34 2.38
CA VAL A 17 25.22 -36.68 2.93
C VAL A 17 25.92 -37.73 2.09
N PHE A 18 25.85 -37.65 0.77
CA PHE A 18 26.53 -38.58 -0.14
C PHE A 18 28.05 -38.56 0.05
N ILE A 19 28.65 -37.36 0.09
CA ILE A 19 30.12 -37.22 0.32
C ILE A 19 30.49 -37.77 1.69
N SER A 20 29.69 -37.53 2.73
CA SER A 20 29.89 -38.07 4.07
C SER A 20 29.91 -39.60 4.06
N ILE A 21 28.92 -40.24 3.41
CA ILE A 21 28.82 -41.67 3.28
C ILE A 21 30.02 -42.24 2.47
N LEU A 22 30.36 -41.54 1.36
CA LEU A 22 31.48 -41.96 0.51
C LEU A 22 32.83 -41.93 1.27
N VAL A 23 33.07 -40.83 2.04
CA VAL A 23 34.31 -40.69 2.83
C VAL A 23 34.37 -41.76 3.93
N THR A 24 33.26 -42.02 4.65
CA THR A 24 33.22 -43.08 5.66
C THR A 24 33.41 -44.47 5.06
N LEU A 25 32.86 -44.73 3.87
CA LEU A 25 33.07 -45.97 3.13
C LEU A 25 34.52 -46.14 2.69
N LEU A 26 35.15 -45.10 2.14
CA LEU A 26 36.56 -45.11 1.74
C LEU A 26 37.47 -45.30 2.96
N CYS A 27 37.18 -44.67 4.08
CA CYS A 27 37.90 -44.89 5.34
C CYS A 27 37.77 -46.34 5.81
N PHE A 28 36.59 -46.95 5.68
CA PHE A 28 36.31 -48.33 6.05
C PHE A 28 37.07 -49.33 5.13
N LEU A 29 37.04 -49.10 3.82
CA LEU A 29 37.81 -49.92 2.86
C LEU A 29 39.31 -49.79 3.06
N GLY A 30 39.83 -48.58 3.31
CA GLY A 30 41.23 -48.36 3.67
C GLY A 30 41.64 -49.08 4.95
N PHE A 31 40.72 -49.08 5.95
CA PHE A 31 40.91 -49.85 7.19
C PHE A 31 41.00 -51.35 6.94
N ILE A 32 40.09 -51.93 6.15
CA ILE A 32 40.13 -53.36 5.78
C ILE A 32 41.41 -53.68 5.02
N PHE A 33 41.83 -52.80 4.09
CA PHE A 33 43.08 -52.99 3.34
C PHE A 33 44.33 -53.01 4.24
N LEU A 34 44.40 -52.12 5.22
CA LEU A 34 45.47 -52.07 6.21
C LEU A 34 45.48 -53.33 7.09
N LEU A 35 44.31 -53.81 7.51
CA LEU A 35 44.18 -55.07 8.25
C LEU A 35 44.68 -56.27 7.42
N SER A 36 44.27 -56.33 6.16
CA SER A 36 44.69 -57.44 5.25
C SER A 36 46.19 -57.45 5.01
N ARG A 37 46.82 -56.26 4.95
CA ARG A 37 48.29 -56.15 4.75
C ARG A 37 49.10 -56.49 5.98
N HIS A 38 48.53 -56.29 7.20
CA HIS A 38 49.16 -56.69 8.46
C HIS A 38 48.93 -58.12 8.83
N SER A 39 48.05 -58.88 8.17
CA SER A 39 47.72 -60.28 8.43
C SER A 39 48.57 -61.23 7.65
N ILE A 40 49.70 -60.82 7.02
CA ILE A 40 50.58 -61.66 6.19
C ILE A 40 51.75 -62.28 7.01
N SER A 41 51.54 -62.53 8.29
CA SER A 41 52.42 -63.51 9.00
C SER A 41 51.57 -64.45 9.82
N PRO A 42 51.28 -65.68 9.31
CA PRO A 42 50.39 -66.62 9.98
C PRO A 42 50.97 -67.30 11.24
N ALA A 43 52.19 -66.96 11.69
CA ALA A 43 52.90 -67.79 12.67
C ALA A 43 53.01 -67.20 14.09
N GLU A 44 52.65 -65.94 14.37
CA GLU A 44 52.94 -65.35 15.70
C GLU A 44 51.85 -64.55 16.39
N SER A 45 50.65 -64.49 15.90
CA SER A 45 49.58 -63.68 16.58
C SER A 45 48.37 -64.50 16.96
N ALA A 46 48.58 -65.64 17.62
CA ALA A 46 47.49 -66.28 18.40
C ALA A 46 47.24 -65.46 19.70
N GLY A 47 46.33 -64.49 19.69
CA GLY A 47 45.77 -64.12 20.94
C GLY A 47 45.33 -62.69 21.26
N LYS A 48 45.57 -61.66 20.46
CA LYS A 48 44.99 -60.33 20.76
C LYS A 48 44.54 -59.64 19.50
N PRO A 49 43.22 -59.40 19.32
CA PRO A 49 42.72 -58.47 18.29
C PRO A 49 43.29 -57.08 18.56
N THR A 50 44.14 -56.59 17.65
CA THR A 50 44.65 -55.20 17.75
C THR A 50 43.45 -54.22 17.47
N LEU A 51 42.86 -53.68 18.52
CA LEU A 51 41.77 -52.70 18.41
C LEU A 51 42.23 -51.35 17.87
N TYR A 52 43.56 -51.15 17.72
CA TYR A 52 44.16 -49.91 17.24
C TYR A 52 43.57 -49.39 15.93
N PRO A 53 43.40 -50.18 14.86
CA PRO A 53 42.82 -49.71 13.60
C PRO A 53 41.36 -49.24 13.77
N LEU A 54 40.61 -49.85 14.68
CA LEU A 54 39.24 -49.48 14.99
C LEU A 54 39.15 -48.08 15.64
N PHE A 55 40.08 -47.77 16.55
CA PHE A 55 40.18 -46.43 17.16
C PHE A 55 40.60 -45.37 16.14
N VAL A 56 41.52 -45.69 15.21
CA VAL A 56 41.90 -44.77 14.13
C VAL A 56 40.73 -44.47 13.20
N PHE A 57 39.95 -45.50 12.81
CA PHE A 57 38.75 -45.33 12.00
C PHE A 57 37.68 -44.49 12.72
N ALA A 58 37.43 -44.76 13.99
CA ALA A 58 36.48 -44.01 14.80
C ALA A 58 36.91 -42.53 14.91
N GLY A 59 38.18 -42.26 15.17
CA GLY A 59 38.74 -40.92 15.24
C GLY A 59 38.59 -40.14 13.92
N LEU A 60 38.93 -40.82 12.78
CA LEU A 60 38.79 -40.19 11.46
C LEU A 60 37.32 -39.88 11.10
N SER A 61 36.43 -40.84 11.40
CA SER A 61 34.99 -40.64 11.19
C SER A 61 34.43 -39.49 12.06
N MET A 62 34.90 -39.34 13.29
CA MET A 62 34.53 -38.25 14.18
C MET A 62 35.00 -36.88 13.65
N ILE A 63 36.25 -36.80 13.14
CA ILE A 63 36.79 -35.58 12.54
C ILE A 63 35.95 -35.14 11.31
N VAL A 64 35.69 -36.11 10.40
CA VAL A 64 34.88 -35.85 9.18
C VAL A 64 33.47 -35.44 9.55
N GLY A 65 32.79 -36.15 10.47
CA GLY A 65 31.44 -35.82 10.94
C GLY A 65 31.35 -34.43 11.56
N THR A 66 32.34 -34.09 12.40
CA THR A 66 32.43 -32.78 13.02
C THR A 66 32.63 -31.67 11.97
N GLY A 67 33.52 -31.89 10.99
CA GLY A 67 33.77 -30.94 9.90
C GLY A 67 32.51 -30.67 9.08
N ILE A 68 31.76 -31.74 8.73
CA ILE A 68 30.48 -31.60 8.01
C ILE A 68 29.44 -30.89 8.85
N SER A 69 29.33 -31.21 10.13
CA SER A 69 28.40 -30.58 11.06
C SER A 69 28.66 -29.07 11.16
N ILE A 70 29.91 -28.65 11.32
CA ILE A 70 30.31 -27.24 11.34
C ILE A 70 30.00 -26.56 10.01
N PHE A 71 30.24 -27.22 8.89
CA PHE A 71 29.99 -26.69 7.56
C PHE A 71 28.48 -26.46 7.31
N VAL A 72 27.63 -27.43 7.63
CA VAL A 72 26.16 -27.32 7.54
C VAL A 72 25.63 -26.25 8.50
N GLY A 73 26.13 -26.26 9.73
CA GLY A 73 25.74 -25.25 10.74
C GLY A 73 26.00 -23.83 10.26
N ARG A 74 27.17 -23.56 9.70
CA ARG A 74 27.53 -22.22 9.22
C ARG A 74 26.84 -21.81 7.92
N ARG A 75 26.56 -22.76 7.03
CA ARG A 75 26.05 -22.48 5.69
C ARG A 75 24.53 -22.43 5.61
N ILE A 76 23.82 -23.13 6.49
CA ILE A 76 22.39 -23.30 6.44
C ILE A 76 21.73 -22.86 7.75
N LEU A 77 22.16 -23.39 8.89
CA LEU A 77 21.48 -23.12 10.16
C LEU A 77 21.68 -21.70 10.66
N HIS A 78 22.88 -21.16 10.58
CA HIS A 78 23.18 -19.81 11.04
C HIS A 78 22.39 -18.74 10.27
N PRO A 79 22.31 -18.73 8.93
CA PRO A 79 21.46 -17.80 8.17
C PRO A 79 19.98 -17.90 8.54
N ILE A 80 19.45 -19.10 8.73
CA ILE A 80 18.05 -19.30 9.13
C ILE A 80 17.80 -18.75 10.53
N SER A 81 18.72 -18.99 11.46
CA SER A 81 18.63 -18.42 12.83
C SER A 81 18.69 -16.88 12.81
N ALA A 82 19.55 -16.30 11.98
CA ALA A 82 19.64 -14.86 11.79
C ALA A 82 18.33 -14.28 11.24
N LEU A 83 17.71 -14.97 10.28
CA LEU A 83 16.39 -14.59 9.77
C LEU A 83 15.34 -14.58 10.90
N GLY A 84 15.30 -15.64 11.72
CA GLY A 84 14.37 -15.69 12.87
C GLY A 84 14.55 -14.55 13.85
N THR A 85 15.81 -14.19 14.17
CA THR A 85 16.10 -13.05 15.05
C THR A 85 15.63 -11.72 14.44
N ASN A 86 15.93 -11.50 13.16
CA ASN A 86 15.51 -10.28 12.47
C ASN A 86 13.99 -10.19 12.29
N MET A 87 13.30 -11.30 12.06
CA MET A 87 11.83 -11.35 12.06
C MET A 87 11.24 -10.94 13.42
N SER A 88 11.89 -11.32 14.52
CA SER A 88 11.45 -10.91 15.86
C SER A 88 11.60 -9.40 16.08
N LEU A 89 12.66 -8.78 15.54
CA LEU A 89 12.86 -7.34 15.61
C LEU A 89 11.83 -6.59 14.75
N VAL A 90 11.56 -7.08 13.53
CA VAL A 90 10.48 -6.54 12.69
C VAL A 90 9.12 -6.64 13.39
N ALA A 91 8.85 -7.74 14.10
CA ALA A 91 7.61 -7.91 14.87
C ALA A 91 7.48 -6.90 16.02
N THR A 92 8.58 -6.32 16.51
CA THR A 92 8.58 -5.24 17.52
C THR A 92 8.54 -3.83 16.91
N GLY A 93 8.44 -3.72 15.57
CA GLY A 93 8.29 -2.44 14.87
C GLY A 93 9.57 -1.86 14.30
N ASP A 94 10.69 -2.59 14.32
CA ASP A 94 11.93 -2.13 13.68
C ASP A 94 11.94 -2.54 12.20
N PHE A 95 11.49 -1.64 11.33
CA PHE A 95 11.47 -1.83 9.88
C PHE A 95 12.73 -1.29 9.18
N SER A 96 13.76 -0.85 9.91
CA SER A 96 15.03 -0.39 9.34
C SER A 96 15.96 -1.54 8.94
N ILE A 97 15.69 -2.74 9.44
CA ILE A 97 16.51 -3.95 9.27
C ILE A 97 16.54 -4.36 7.79
N ARG A 98 17.75 -4.69 7.33
CA ARG A 98 17.96 -5.32 6.02
C ARG A 98 18.92 -6.48 6.16
N MET A 99 18.66 -7.56 5.42
CA MET A 99 19.53 -8.73 5.35
C MET A 99 20.39 -8.66 4.10
N ASP A 100 21.65 -9.11 4.22
CA ASP A 100 22.59 -9.17 3.10
C ASP A 100 22.16 -10.25 2.10
N GLU A 101 21.79 -9.84 0.90
CA GLU A 101 21.32 -10.72 -0.17
C GLU A 101 22.45 -11.53 -0.83
N HIS A 102 23.73 -11.28 -0.52
CA HIS A 102 24.86 -11.99 -1.08
C HIS A 102 25.11 -13.32 -0.34
N GLN A 103 24.13 -14.22 -0.39
CA GLN A 103 24.23 -15.54 0.21
C GLN A 103 24.71 -16.59 -0.81
N LYS A 104 25.48 -17.58 -0.32
CA LYS A 104 26.06 -18.62 -1.18
C LYS A 104 25.06 -19.72 -1.55
N VAL A 105 23.99 -19.86 -0.80
CA VAL A 105 22.91 -20.83 -1.02
C VAL A 105 21.73 -20.06 -1.62
N ALA A 106 21.31 -20.45 -2.81
CA ALA A 106 20.31 -19.70 -3.58
C ALA A 106 18.96 -19.56 -2.85
N GLU A 107 18.54 -20.58 -2.11
CA GLU A 107 17.31 -20.55 -1.34
C GLU A 107 17.40 -19.59 -0.14
N VAL A 108 18.56 -19.49 0.50
CA VAL A 108 18.81 -18.53 1.58
C VAL A 108 18.82 -17.11 1.01
N GLN A 109 19.44 -16.92 -0.15
CA GLN A 109 19.45 -15.65 -0.87
C GLN A 109 18.01 -15.20 -1.20
N GLN A 110 17.19 -16.11 -1.73
CA GLN A 110 15.79 -15.81 -2.04
C GLN A 110 15.00 -15.45 -0.79
N LEU A 111 15.16 -16.22 0.30
CA LEU A 111 14.51 -15.90 1.59
C LEU A 111 14.88 -14.52 2.12
N TYR A 112 16.16 -14.12 2.00
CA TYR A 112 16.61 -12.80 2.44
C TYR A 112 16.04 -11.68 1.56
N LYS A 113 15.98 -11.91 0.25
CA LYS A 113 15.34 -10.99 -0.68
C LYS A 113 13.85 -10.81 -0.37
N ASP A 114 13.11 -11.91 -0.19
CA ASP A 114 11.69 -11.87 0.12
C ASP A 114 11.43 -11.20 1.48
N PHE A 115 12.31 -11.45 2.47
CA PHE A 115 12.28 -10.76 3.75
C PHE A 115 12.49 -9.25 3.59
N ASN A 116 13.51 -8.82 2.82
CA ASN A 116 13.77 -7.40 2.59
C ASN A 116 12.61 -6.70 1.90
N VAL A 117 11.98 -7.34 0.90
CA VAL A 117 10.77 -6.82 0.24
C VAL A 117 9.63 -6.68 1.25
N MET A 118 9.36 -7.73 2.04
CA MET A 118 8.32 -7.69 3.08
C MET A 118 8.55 -6.55 4.09
N VAL A 119 9.78 -6.37 4.57
CA VAL A 119 10.12 -5.30 5.52
C VAL A 119 9.97 -3.93 4.86
N GLN A 120 10.31 -3.79 3.59
CA GLN A 120 10.11 -2.55 2.85
C GLN A 120 8.63 -2.20 2.72
N GLU A 121 7.77 -3.15 2.39
CA GLU A 121 6.32 -2.96 2.32
C GLU A 121 5.73 -2.59 3.69
N LEU A 122 6.15 -3.27 4.76
CA LEU A 122 5.72 -2.93 6.13
C LEU A 122 6.15 -1.52 6.52
N ASN A 123 7.38 -1.12 6.20
CA ASN A 123 7.87 0.24 6.47
C ASN A 123 7.07 1.29 5.70
N SER A 124 6.73 1.02 4.44
CA SER A 124 5.88 1.90 3.62
C SER A 124 4.49 2.07 4.23
N ILE A 125 3.87 0.98 4.69
CA ILE A 125 2.57 1.01 5.37
C ILE A 125 2.63 1.83 6.66
N GLU A 126 3.68 1.63 7.48
CA GLU A 126 3.87 2.36 8.74
C GLU A 126 4.09 3.86 8.48
N THR A 127 4.90 4.21 7.49
CA THR A 127 5.11 5.61 7.08
C THR A 127 3.81 6.26 6.65
N LEU A 128 3.06 5.62 5.74
CA LEU A 128 1.77 6.11 5.28
C LEU A 128 0.75 6.28 6.43
N ARG A 129 0.77 5.36 7.40
CA ARG A 129 -0.08 5.44 8.59
C ARG A 129 0.30 6.64 9.47
N ASN A 130 1.60 6.86 9.70
CA ASN A 130 2.09 7.98 10.51
C ASN A 130 1.81 9.31 9.83
N ASP A 131 2.02 9.42 8.53
CA ASP A 131 1.70 10.59 7.73
C ASP A 131 0.18 10.88 7.75
N PHE A 132 -0.65 9.84 7.66
CA PHE A 132 -2.10 9.97 7.80
C PHE A 132 -2.48 10.53 9.17
N VAL A 133 -1.98 9.97 10.28
CA VAL A 133 -2.29 10.45 11.65
C VAL A 133 -1.81 11.88 11.85
N SER A 134 -0.63 12.23 11.35
CA SER A 134 -0.07 13.58 11.40
C SER A 134 -0.94 14.58 10.64
N SER A 135 -1.32 14.23 9.40
CA SER A 135 -2.18 15.06 8.55
C SER A 135 -3.57 15.27 9.15
N VAL A 136 -4.20 14.19 9.65
CA VAL A 136 -5.46 14.27 10.40
C VAL A 136 -5.34 15.27 11.54
N SER A 137 -4.29 15.12 12.37
CA SER A 137 -4.09 15.99 13.53
C SER A 137 -3.94 17.47 13.12
N HIS A 138 -3.25 17.74 12.03
CA HIS A 138 -3.08 19.09 11.50
C HIS A 138 -4.40 19.65 10.98
N GLU A 139 -5.15 18.89 10.19
CA GLU A 139 -6.44 19.30 9.63
C GLU A 139 -7.53 19.53 10.70
N PHE A 140 -7.44 18.89 11.87
CA PHE A 140 -8.29 19.16 13.02
C PHE A 140 -7.87 20.42 13.77
N LYS A 141 -6.56 20.64 13.93
CA LYS A 141 -6.02 21.75 14.73
C LYS A 141 -6.38 23.11 14.16
N THR A 142 -6.37 23.26 12.85
CA THR A 142 -6.64 24.52 12.16
C THR A 142 -8.04 25.04 12.42
N PRO A 143 -9.15 24.32 12.14
CA PRO A 143 -10.49 24.80 12.41
C PRO A 143 -10.77 24.98 13.91
N LEU A 144 -10.20 24.13 14.79
CA LEU A 144 -10.33 24.29 16.22
C LEU A 144 -9.69 25.61 16.72
N ALA A 145 -8.50 25.95 16.23
CA ALA A 145 -7.83 27.21 16.55
C ALA A 145 -8.64 28.42 16.05
N THR A 146 -9.24 28.30 14.85
CA THR A 146 -10.12 29.31 14.26
C THR A 146 -11.36 29.53 15.15
N ILE A 147 -12.05 28.46 15.55
CA ILE A 147 -13.18 28.50 16.46
C ILE A 147 -12.81 29.21 17.79
N GLN A 148 -11.70 28.73 18.40
CA GLN A 148 -11.22 29.31 19.68
C GLN A 148 -10.91 30.79 19.55
N GLY A 149 -10.23 31.22 18.48
CA GLY A 149 -9.91 32.62 18.23
C GLY A 149 -11.18 33.52 18.10
N TYR A 150 -12.13 33.08 17.27
CA TYR A 150 -13.37 33.84 17.10
C TYR A 150 -14.27 33.87 18.36
N VAL A 151 -14.30 32.76 19.13
CA VAL A 151 -15.00 32.74 20.44
C VAL A 151 -14.36 33.74 21.42
N GLN A 152 -13.03 33.86 21.44
CA GLN A 152 -12.36 34.87 22.26
C GLN A 152 -12.67 36.30 21.80
N LEU A 153 -12.68 36.54 20.48
CA LEU A 153 -13.08 37.86 19.93
C LEU A 153 -14.51 38.22 20.26
N LEU A 154 -15.45 37.25 20.28
CA LEU A 154 -16.84 37.48 20.67
C LEU A 154 -17.03 37.93 22.12
N GLN A 155 -16.02 37.76 22.99
CA GLN A 155 -16.06 38.26 24.39
C GLN A 155 -15.69 39.73 24.51
N ALA A 156 -15.23 40.39 23.44
CA ALA A 156 -14.91 41.81 23.46
C ALA A 156 -16.15 42.68 23.77
N PRO A 157 -16.05 43.67 24.69
CA PRO A 157 -17.21 44.42 25.17
C PRO A 157 -17.81 45.39 24.16
N ASN A 158 -17.09 45.77 23.10
CA ASN A 158 -17.49 46.83 22.15
C ASN A 158 -17.57 46.27 20.71
N LEU A 159 -18.08 45.05 20.53
CA LEU A 159 -18.26 44.46 19.21
C LEU A 159 -19.51 45.04 18.52
N SER A 160 -19.37 45.42 17.25
CA SER A 160 -20.55 45.78 16.42
C SER A 160 -21.36 44.52 16.09
N ASP A 161 -22.63 44.71 15.74
CA ASP A 161 -23.50 43.58 15.35
C ASP A 161 -22.99 42.92 14.04
N GLU A 162 -22.40 43.68 13.13
CA GLU A 162 -21.81 43.18 11.90
C GLU A 162 -20.59 42.29 12.20
N GLU A 163 -19.68 42.73 13.07
CA GLU A 163 -18.51 41.95 13.47
C GLU A 163 -18.92 40.64 14.16
N ARG A 164 -19.93 40.70 15.04
CA ARG A 164 -20.51 39.55 15.72
C ARG A 164 -21.05 38.52 14.71
N GLN A 165 -21.77 38.96 13.69
CA GLN A 165 -22.32 38.12 12.64
C GLN A 165 -21.19 37.46 11.82
N ILE A 166 -20.15 38.20 11.47
CA ILE A 166 -18.97 37.67 10.76
C ILE A 166 -18.27 36.57 11.59
N PHE A 167 -18.06 36.83 12.89
CA PHE A 167 -17.39 35.86 13.77
C PHE A 167 -18.21 34.59 13.95
N LEU A 168 -19.53 34.72 14.15
CA LEU A 168 -20.45 33.58 14.23
C LEU A 168 -20.45 32.77 12.92
N TYR A 169 -20.47 33.44 11.77
CA TYR A 169 -20.41 32.79 10.48
C TYR A 169 -19.11 31.97 10.33
N ARG A 170 -17.95 32.52 10.70
CA ARG A 170 -16.66 31.85 10.64
C ARG A 170 -16.59 30.65 11.59
N ILE A 171 -17.21 30.72 12.75
CA ILE A 171 -17.33 29.58 13.68
C ILE A 171 -18.15 28.46 13.04
N ILE A 172 -19.33 28.80 12.49
CA ILE A 172 -20.22 27.82 11.85
C ILE A 172 -19.53 27.15 10.65
N GLU A 173 -18.85 27.96 9.82
CA GLU A 173 -18.07 27.46 8.69
C GLU A 173 -16.99 26.43 9.15
N SER A 174 -16.24 26.76 10.21
CA SER A 174 -15.20 25.88 10.76
C SER A 174 -15.77 24.60 11.37
N ILE A 175 -16.94 24.66 12.02
CA ILE A 175 -17.65 23.47 12.54
C ILE A 175 -18.11 22.58 11.38
N THR A 176 -18.62 23.17 10.31
CA THR A 176 -19.07 22.44 9.12
C THR A 176 -17.89 21.72 8.45
N GLN A 177 -16.74 22.39 8.32
CA GLN A 177 -15.51 21.79 7.79
C GLN A 177 -15.04 20.61 8.65
N LEU A 178 -15.08 20.76 9.98
CA LEU A 178 -14.68 19.69 10.92
C LEU A 178 -15.61 18.48 10.83
N SER A 179 -16.92 18.71 10.72
CA SER A 179 -17.92 17.65 10.54
C SER A 179 -17.67 16.87 9.23
N GLN A 180 -17.41 17.58 8.15
CA GLN A 180 -17.13 16.99 6.83
C GLN A 180 -15.82 16.19 6.81
N LEU A 181 -14.79 16.69 7.48
CA LEU A 181 -13.52 15.98 7.65
C LEU A 181 -13.74 14.66 8.40
N THR A 182 -14.48 14.70 9.50
CA THR A 182 -14.80 13.49 10.31
C THR A 182 -15.57 12.46 9.49
N GLU A 183 -16.59 12.91 8.74
CA GLU A 183 -17.38 12.03 7.88
C GLU A 183 -16.54 11.38 6.77
N ASN A 184 -15.67 12.15 6.12
CA ASN A 184 -14.77 11.63 5.08
C ASN A 184 -13.79 10.60 5.65
N ILE A 185 -13.23 10.82 6.85
CA ILE A 185 -12.35 9.87 7.53
C ILE A 185 -13.10 8.57 7.86
N LEU A 186 -14.32 8.66 8.39
CA LEU A 186 -15.15 7.49 8.71
C LEU A 186 -15.51 6.69 7.45
N LYS A 187 -15.90 7.38 6.35
CA LYS A 187 -16.19 6.75 5.06
C LYS A 187 -14.94 6.04 4.51
N LEU A 188 -13.79 6.72 4.51
CA LEU A 188 -12.53 6.14 4.02
C LEU A 188 -12.14 4.91 4.85
N ASN A 189 -12.19 4.99 6.18
CA ASN A 189 -11.88 3.88 7.07
C ASN A 189 -12.83 2.69 6.83
N LYS A 190 -14.13 2.94 6.65
CA LYS A 190 -15.12 1.92 6.30
C LYS A 190 -14.76 1.24 4.99
N LEU A 191 -14.38 1.98 3.95
CA LEU A 191 -14.03 1.45 2.64
C LEU A 191 -12.68 0.70 2.61
N GLU A 192 -11.75 1.01 3.50
CA GLU A 192 -10.44 0.35 3.58
C GLU A 192 -10.46 -0.95 4.40
N ASN A 193 -11.20 -0.97 5.51
CA ASN A 193 -11.12 -2.04 6.50
C ASN A 193 -12.16 -3.15 6.33
N GLN A 194 -13.14 -2.99 5.47
CA GLN A 194 -14.18 -4.01 5.26
C GLN A 194 -14.06 -4.60 3.86
N ARG A 195 -14.15 -5.93 3.77
CA ARG A 195 -14.68 -6.62 2.58
C ARG A 195 -16.16 -6.24 2.48
N ILE A 196 -16.44 -4.98 2.09
CA ILE A 196 -17.82 -4.50 1.95
C ILE A 196 -18.45 -5.29 0.82
N GLN A 197 -19.41 -6.11 1.14
CA GLN A 197 -20.39 -6.52 0.12
C GLN A 197 -21.20 -5.26 -0.19
N LEU A 198 -20.84 -4.60 -1.29
CA LEU A 198 -21.62 -3.47 -1.79
C LEU A 198 -23.04 -3.97 -2.13
N GLU A 199 -24.04 -3.45 -1.46
CA GLU A 199 -25.41 -3.60 -1.94
C GLU A 199 -25.53 -2.85 -3.26
N LYS A 200 -25.43 -3.59 -4.36
CA LYS A 200 -25.59 -3.04 -5.70
C LYS A 200 -27.08 -3.10 -6.09
N LYS A 201 -27.62 -1.98 -6.59
CA LYS A 201 -28.98 -1.86 -7.10
C LYS A 201 -28.94 -1.22 -8.48
N GLU A 202 -29.91 -1.57 -9.33
CA GLU A 202 -30.09 -0.89 -10.60
C GLU A 202 -30.83 0.43 -10.38
N TYR A 203 -30.29 1.53 -10.94
CA TYR A 203 -30.87 2.86 -10.86
C TYR A 203 -30.48 3.71 -12.07
N ARG A 204 -31.16 4.84 -12.25
CA ARG A 204 -30.88 5.84 -13.29
C ARG A 204 -29.69 6.70 -12.90
N LEU A 205 -28.55 6.43 -13.53
CA LEU A 205 -27.30 7.16 -13.25
C LEU A 205 -27.38 8.62 -13.68
N ASP A 206 -28.00 8.90 -14.81
CA ASP A 206 -28.19 10.27 -15.29
C ASP A 206 -29.04 11.13 -14.35
N GLU A 207 -30.08 10.56 -13.73
CA GLU A 207 -30.89 11.26 -12.74
C GLU A 207 -30.08 11.56 -11.48
N GLN A 208 -29.29 10.62 -10.98
CA GLN A 208 -28.41 10.84 -9.85
C GLN A 208 -27.40 11.98 -10.11
N ILE A 209 -26.82 12.03 -11.33
CA ILE A 209 -25.92 13.11 -11.73
C ILE A 209 -26.65 14.45 -11.77
N ARG A 210 -27.91 14.49 -12.27
CA ARG A 210 -28.76 15.70 -12.24
C ARG A 210 -29.02 16.18 -10.81
N GLU A 211 -29.33 15.27 -9.90
CA GLU A 211 -29.52 15.58 -8.48
C GLU A 211 -28.29 16.26 -7.88
N VAL A 212 -27.08 15.76 -8.18
CA VAL A 212 -25.84 16.38 -7.70
C VAL A 212 -25.64 17.79 -8.30
N ILE A 213 -25.93 17.97 -9.58
CA ILE A 213 -25.83 19.29 -10.25
C ILE A 213 -26.78 20.30 -9.56
N VAL A 214 -28.04 19.88 -9.31
CA VAL A 214 -29.04 20.72 -8.62
C VAL A 214 -28.63 20.99 -7.18
N PHE A 215 -28.11 19.99 -6.47
CA PHE A 215 -27.61 20.16 -5.10
C PHE A 215 -26.47 21.20 -5.02
N LEU A 216 -25.61 21.26 -6.02
CA LEU A 216 -24.50 22.20 -6.09
C LEU A 216 -24.87 23.56 -6.68
N GLN A 217 -26.13 23.77 -7.08
CA GLN A 217 -26.60 25.03 -7.70
C GLN A 217 -26.19 26.30 -6.95
N PRO A 218 -26.35 26.40 -5.61
CA PRO A 218 -25.95 27.62 -4.89
C PRO A 218 -24.47 27.96 -5.00
N LYS A 219 -23.62 26.94 -5.24
CA LYS A 219 -22.16 27.10 -5.37
C LYS A 219 -21.76 27.59 -6.76
N TRP A 220 -22.23 26.92 -7.81
CA TRP A 220 -21.87 27.34 -9.15
C TRP A 220 -22.54 28.62 -9.62
N GLU A 221 -23.76 28.96 -9.14
CA GLU A 221 -24.39 30.26 -9.34
C GLU A 221 -23.61 31.38 -8.65
N LYS A 222 -23.11 31.16 -7.43
CA LYS A 222 -22.30 32.14 -6.70
C LYS A 222 -21.03 32.52 -7.47
N GLU A 223 -20.40 31.54 -8.11
CA GLU A 223 -19.19 31.74 -8.93
C GLU A 223 -19.50 32.13 -10.38
N GLN A 224 -20.80 32.28 -10.70
CA GLN A 224 -21.33 32.70 -12.03
C GLN A 224 -20.84 31.74 -13.15
N LEU A 225 -20.79 30.43 -12.87
CA LEU A 225 -20.32 29.46 -13.83
C LEU A 225 -21.41 29.12 -14.85
N GLU A 226 -20.99 28.97 -16.12
CA GLU A 226 -21.84 28.46 -17.19
C GLU A 226 -21.72 26.93 -17.27
N LEU A 227 -22.86 26.22 -17.21
CA LEU A 227 -22.92 24.78 -17.28
C LEU A 227 -23.46 24.32 -18.62
N ASP A 228 -22.70 23.45 -19.30
CA ASP A 228 -23.13 22.73 -20.49
C ASP A 228 -23.30 21.24 -20.14
N ILE A 229 -24.54 20.72 -20.27
CA ILE A 229 -24.93 19.43 -19.70
C ILE A 229 -25.50 18.53 -20.79
N GLU A 230 -24.78 17.45 -21.12
CA GLU A 230 -25.17 16.39 -22.06
C GLU A 230 -25.27 15.05 -21.32
N LEU A 231 -26.43 14.65 -20.87
CA LEU A 231 -26.64 13.38 -20.14
C LEU A 231 -27.49 12.42 -20.93
N ALA A 232 -26.88 11.36 -21.45
CA ALA A 232 -27.63 10.21 -21.99
C ALA A 232 -28.37 9.48 -20.86
N ALA A 233 -29.57 8.95 -21.16
CA ALA A 233 -30.34 8.16 -20.23
C ALA A 233 -29.66 6.78 -20.02
N VAL A 234 -29.10 6.55 -18.83
CA VAL A 234 -28.27 5.38 -18.53
C VAL A 234 -28.72 4.71 -17.23
N ASN A 235 -28.98 3.40 -17.27
CA ASN A 235 -29.14 2.58 -16.07
C ASN A 235 -27.78 1.99 -15.67
N TYR A 236 -27.51 1.95 -14.37
CA TYR A 236 -26.31 1.34 -13.82
C TYR A 236 -26.62 0.49 -12.59
N THR A 237 -25.92 -0.63 -12.43
CA THR A 237 -26.03 -1.49 -11.25
C THR A 237 -24.83 -1.25 -10.32
N GLY A 238 -25.05 -0.54 -9.23
CA GLY A 238 -23.99 -0.15 -8.30
C GLY A 238 -24.53 0.24 -6.93
N ASN A 239 -23.63 0.69 -6.06
CA ASN A 239 -24.03 1.31 -4.80
C ASN A 239 -24.30 2.79 -5.02
N GLU A 240 -25.56 3.16 -4.97
CA GLU A 240 -26.06 4.52 -5.26
C GLU A 240 -25.45 5.57 -4.34
N GLU A 241 -25.36 5.29 -3.03
CA GLU A 241 -24.82 6.23 -2.03
C GLU A 241 -23.33 6.53 -2.28
N PHE A 242 -22.53 5.51 -2.56
CA PHE A 242 -21.10 5.70 -2.82
C PHE A 242 -20.83 6.40 -4.15
N LEU A 243 -21.57 6.08 -5.20
CA LEU A 243 -21.39 6.75 -6.49
C LEU A 243 -21.90 8.20 -6.45
N TYR A 244 -22.97 8.50 -5.70
CA TYR A 244 -23.36 9.89 -5.43
C TYR A 244 -22.19 10.71 -4.86
N GLN A 245 -21.42 10.11 -3.93
CA GLN A 245 -20.26 10.79 -3.34
C GLN A 245 -19.13 11.02 -4.36
N VAL A 246 -18.98 10.12 -5.35
CA VAL A 246 -18.02 10.32 -6.45
C VAL A 246 -18.40 11.55 -7.26
N TRP A 247 -19.65 11.62 -7.71
CA TRP A 247 -20.13 12.75 -8.52
C TRP A 247 -20.04 14.07 -7.76
N LEU A 248 -20.42 14.05 -6.49
CA LEU A 248 -20.34 15.23 -5.61
C LEU A 248 -18.91 15.74 -5.50
N ASN A 249 -17.92 14.86 -5.24
CA ASN A 249 -16.52 15.28 -5.12
C ASN A 249 -15.94 15.79 -6.44
N ILE A 250 -16.26 15.17 -7.56
CA ILE A 250 -15.74 15.59 -8.87
C ILE A 250 -16.32 16.95 -9.28
N MET A 251 -17.63 17.12 -9.15
CA MET A 251 -18.30 18.37 -9.52
C MET A 251 -17.97 19.52 -8.56
N ASP A 252 -17.88 19.24 -7.26
CA ASP A 252 -17.45 20.24 -6.28
C ASP A 252 -16.02 20.73 -6.56
N ASN A 253 -15.12 19.82 -6.97
CA ASN A 253 -13.78 20.21 -7.40
C ASN A 253 -13.80 21.07 -8.68
N ALA A 254 -14.59 20.70 -9.68
CA ALA A 254 -14.73 21.47 -10.94
C ALA A 254 -15.27 22.88 -10.69
N ILE A 255 -16.16 23.05 -9.70
CA ILE A 255 -16.66 24.38 -9.29
C ILE A 255 -15.58 25.14 -8.51
N LYS A 256 -14.99 24.50 -7.52
CA LYS A 256 -14.07 25.09 -6.55
C LYS A 256 -12.76 25.59 -7.17
N TYR A 257 -12.24 24.87 -8.17
CA TYR A 257 -10.99 25.22 -8.85
C TYR A 257 -11.22 25.96 -10.19
N ASN A 258 -12.47 26.35 -10.46
CA ASN A 258 -12.79 27.15 -11.65
C ASN A 258 -12.44 28.63 -11.43
N GLN A 259 -12.49 29.36 -12.53
CA GLN A 259 -12.41 30.82 -12.53
C GLN A 259 -13.83 31.40 -12.43
N VAL A 260 -13.96 32.59 -11.87
CA VAL A 260 -15.26 33.33 -11.88
C VAL A 260 -15.68 33.56 -13.35
N ASN A 261 -16.95 33.35 -13.66
CA ASN A 261 -17.48 33.30 -15.03
C ASN A 261 -16.87 32.23 -15.93
N GLY A 262 -16.31 31.16 -15.37
CA GLY A 262 -15.81 30.02 -16.10
C GLY A 262 -16.91 29.08 -16.58
N GLN A 263 -16.50 27.98 -17.21
CA GLN A 263 -17.41 26.98 -17.80
C GLN A 263 -17.15 25.60 -17.20
N ILE A 264 -18.23 24.80 -17.09
CA ILE A 264 -18.15 23.38 -16.77
C ILE A 264 -18.98 22.60 -17.80
N HIS A 265 -18.34 21.71 -18.53
CA HIS A 265 -18.99 20.78 -19.45
C HIS A 265 -19.11 19.40 -18.80
N ILE A 266 -20.34 18.86 -18.75
CA ILE A 266 -20.65 17.56 -18.13
C ILE A 266 -21.29 16.67 -19.18
N LYS A 267 -20.63 15.56 -19.51
CA LYS A 267 -21.08 14.63 -20.54
C LYS A 267 -21.16 13.21 -20.02
N LEU A 268 -22.35 12.60 -20.09
CA LEU A 268 -22.56 11.18 -19.80
C LEU A 268 -22.94 10.46 -21.08
N PHE A 269 -22.19 9.42 -21.42
CA PHE A 269 -22.46 8.59 -22.58
C PHE A 269 -22.07 7.13 -22.37
N GLU A 270 -22.58 6.26 -23.22
CA GLU A 270 -22.24 4.86 -23.21
C GLU A 270 -21.39 4.47 -24.41
N THR A 271 -20.44 3.58 -24.18
CA THR A 271 -19.73 2.82 -25.22
C THR A 271 -20.24 1.38 -25.27
N ALA A 272 -19.64 0.54 -26.09
CA ALA A 272 -20.00 -0.89 -26.14
C ALA A 272 -19.78 -1.62 -24.80
N THR A 273 -18.79 -1.23 -24.02
CA THR A 273 -18.34 -1.94 -22.81
C THR A 273 -18.37 -1.10 -21.52
N GLU A 274 -18.46 0.21 -21.64
CA GLU A 274 -18.31 1.13 -20.51
C GLU A 274 -19.35 2.24 -20.54
N ILE A 275 -19.69 2.74 -19.38
CA ILE A 275 -20.38 4.02 -19.16
C ILE A 275 -19.32 5.04 -18.80
N VAL A 276 -19.34 6.19 -19.45
CA VAL A 276 -18.33 7.24 -19.28
C VAL A 276 -18.99 8.53 -18.86
N LEU A 277 -18.54 9.09 -17.74
CA LEU A 277 -18.81 10.47 -17.33
C LEU A 277 -17.55 11.28 -17.54
N GLU A 278 -17.67 12.35 -18.30
CA GLU A 278 -16.64 13.35 -18.54
C GLU A 278 -17.09 14.67 -17.90
N VAL A 279 -16.22 15.26 -17.09
CA VAL A 279 -16.42 16.57 -16.47
C VAL A 279 -15.22 17.43 -16.80
N THR A 280 -15.42 18.48 -17.59
CA THR A 280 -14.37 19.40 -18.03
C THR A 280 -14.64 20.78 -17.45
N ASP A 281 -13.68 21.37 -16.79
CA ASP A 281 -13.71 22.73 -16.29
C ASP A 281 -12.70 23.65 -17.01
N SER A 282 -12.95 24.93 -17.03
CA SER A 282 -12.06 25.98 -17.56
C SER A 282 -11.24 26.65 -16.45
N GLY A 283 -10.96 25.92 -15.38
CA GLY A 283 -10.34 26.44 -14.16
C GLY A 283 -8.83 26.62 -14.24
N VAL A 284 -8.21 26.69 -13.06
CA VAL A 284 -6.75 26.93 -12.95
C VAL A 284 -5.87 25.78 -13.45
N GLY A 285 -6.43 24.60 -13.66
CA GLY A 285 -5.69 23.40 -14.03
C GLY A 285 -4.71 22.94 -12.96
N MET A 286 -3.88 21.94 -13.32
CA MET A 286 -2.88 21.33 -12.43
C MET A 286 -1.53 21.22 -13.13
N ASN A 287 -0.45 21.47 -12.38
CA ASN A 287 0.91 21.13 -12.80
C ASN A 287 1.15 19.62 -12.69
N GLU A 288 2.29 19.13 -13.20
CA GLU A 288 2.62 17.71 -13.26
C GLU A 288 2.73 17.08 -11.86
N GLU A 289 3.37 17.77 -10.92
CA GLU A 289 3.50 17.30 -9.54
C GLU A 289 2.12 17.09 -8.87
N THR A 290 1.22 18.06 -9.00
CA THR A 290 -0.13 17.98 -8.45
C THR A 290 -0.92 16.83 -9.09
N ARG A 291 -0.81 16.66 -10.41
CA ARG A 291 -1.50 15.59 -11.14
C ARG A 291 -1.05 14.21 -10.68
N ASP A 292 0.24 14.01 -10.45
CA ASP A 292 0.79 12.71 -10.03
C ASP A 292 0.40 12.35 -8.59
N ARG A 293 0.21 13.36 -7.73
CA ARG A 293 -0.05 13.19 -6.29
C ARG A 293 -1.49 13.43 -5.85
N MET A 294 -2.36 13.87 -6.73
CA MET A 294 -3.74 14.31 -6.38
C MET A 294 -4.61 13.25 -5.72
N PHE A 295 -4.26 11.97 -5.87
CA PHE A 295 -4.96 10.85 -5.20
C PHE A 295 -4.37 10.48 -3.84
N GLU A 296 -3.24 11.08 -3.44
CA GLU A 296 -2.68 10.90 -2.10
C GLU A 296 -3.61 11.52 -1.05
N LYS A 297 -3.74 10.87 0.09
CA LYS A 297 -4.57 11.36 1.19
C LYS A 297 -3.99 12.66 1.75
N PHE A 298 -4.84 13.66 1.96
CA PHE A 298 -4.48 15.01 2.46
C PHE A 298 -3.55 15.82 1.55
N TYR A 299 -3.28 15.35 0.35
CA TYR A 299 -2.49 16.13 -0.59
C TYR A 299 -3.32 17.32 -1.11
N GLN A 300 -2.70 18.49 -1.10
CA GLN A 300 -3.23 19.74 -1.64
C GLN A 300 -2.11 20.42 -2.42
N GLY A 301 -2.32 20.71 -3.70
CA GLY A 301 -1.38 21.49 -4.51
C GLY A 301 -1.22 22.93 -3.96
N ASP A 302 -0.16 23.61 -4.33
CA ASP A 302 0.17 24.95 -3.76
C ASP A 302 -0.94 25.99 -3.98
N THR A 303 -1.62 25.97 -5.12
CA THR A 303 -2.77 26.83 -5.41
C THR A 303 -4.02 26.47 -4.60
N SER A 304 -4.15 25.22 -4.19
CA SER A 304 -5.32 24.73 -3.44
C SER A 304 -5.27 25.01 -1.94
N ARG A 305 -4.10 25.34 -1.39
CA ARG A 305 -3.96 25.72 0.03
C ARG A 305 -4.74 27.00 0.40
N GLN A 306 -5.00 27.86 -0.58
CA GLN A 306 -5.83 29.06 -0.40
C GLN A 306 -7.33 28.77 -0.53
N ILE A 307 -7.72 27.63 -1.06
CA ILE A 307 -9.07 27.22 -1.34
C ILE A 307 -9.45 26.07 -0.36
N SER A 308 -10.53 26.24 0.41
CA SER A 308 -10.96 25.28 1.45
C SER A 308 -11.09 23.84 0.94
N GLY A 309 -10.45 22.89 1.59
CA GLY A 309 -10.55 21.45 1.30
C GLY A 309 -9.61 20.64 2.20
N ASN A 310 -9.89 19.37 2.39
CA ASN A 310 -9.12 18.49 3.28
C ASN A 310 -8.25 17.45 2.54
N GLY A 311 -8.17 17.50 1.20
CA GLY A 311 -7.35 16.56 0.41
C GLY A 311 -7.79 15.09 0.48
N LEU A 312 -8.99 14.79 0.96
CA LEU A 312 -9.53 13.41 1.04
C LEU A 312 -10.51 13.07 -0.08
N GLY A 313 -11.06 14.06 -0.79
CA GLY A 313 -12.12 13.85 -1.78
C GLY A 313 -11.70 12.92 -2.92
N LEU A 314 -10.56 13.17 -3.55
CA LEU A 314 -10.09 12.35 -4.69
C LEU A 314 -9.58 10.97 -4.27
N SER A 315 -8.98 10.82 -3.09
CA SER A 315 -8.61 9.51 -2.56
C SER A 315 -9.85 8.65 -2.26
N LEU A 316 -10.94 9.26 -1.78
CA LEU A 316 -12.23 8.61 -1.60
C LEU A 316 -12.86 8.21 -2.94
N VAL A 317 -12.84 9.10 -3.95
CA VAL A 317 -13.30 8.81 -5.31
C VAL A 317 -12.59 7.60 -5.89
N LYS A 318 -11.26 7.57 -5.84
CA LYS A 318 -10.46 6.45 -6.33
C LYS A 318 -10.86 5.14 -5.65
N LYS A 319 -11.00 5.15 -4.32
CA LYS A 319 -11.38 3.95 -3.56
C LYS A 319 -12.78 3.44 -3.88
N ILE A 320 -13.75 4.33 -4.03
CA ILE A 320 -15.12 3.95 -4.42
C ILE A 320 -15.15 3.36 -5.83
N LEU A 321 -14.43 3.96 -6.78
CA LEU A 321 -14.36 3.46 -8.15
C LEU A 321 -13.69 2.09 -8.23
N GLU A 322 -12.59 1.86 -7.49
CA GLU A 322 -11.95 0.54 -7.39
C GLU A 322 -12.94 -0.56 -6.93
N LEU A 323 -13.82 -0.24 -5.98
CA LEU A 323 -14.86 -1.17 -5.48
C LEU A 323 -15.99 -1.43 -6.50
N HIS A 324 -16.12 -0.58 -7.50
CA HIS A 324 -17.09 -0.71 -8.60
C HIS A 324 -16.46 -1.19 -9.90
N ASP A 325 -15.21 -1.68 -9.87
CA ASP A 325 -14.44 -2.06 -11.07
C ASP A 325 -14.34 -0.92 -12.09
N GLY A 326 -14.40 0.31 -11.58
CA GLY A 326 -14.30 1.54 -12.34
C GLY A 326 -12.91 2.17 -12.28
N ARG A 327 -12.67 3.15 -13.14
CA ARG A 327 -11.42 3.92 -13.17
C ARG A 327 -11.69 5.39 -13.43
N ILE A 328 -10.73 6.23 -13.04
CA ILE A 328 -10.73 7.67 -13.32
C ILE A 328 -9.40 8.08 -13.92
N ASP A 329 -9.47 8.85 -14.99
CA ASP A 329 -8.33 9.45 -15.66
C ASP A 329 -8.49 10.98 -15.63
N TYR A 330 -7.36 11.69 -15.57
CA TYR A 330 -7.34 13.15 -15.61
C TYR A 330 -6.43 13.67 -16.73
N SER A 331 -6.92 14.66 -17.45
CA SER A 331 -6.13 15.50 -18.33
C SER A 331 -6.22 16.94 -17.82
N SER A 332 -5.10 17.58 -17.53
CA SER A 332 -5.08 18.93 -16.99
C SER A 332 -3.89 19.71 -17.52
N ILE A 333 -4.13 20.97 -17.84
CA ILE A 333 -3.13 21.94 -18.27
C ILE A 333 -3.26 23.17 -17.38
N GLU A 334 -2.16 23.55 -16.72
CA GLU A 334 -2.12 24.70 -15.83
C GLU A 334 -2.51 25.97 -16.57
N GLY A 335 -3.44 26.74 -16.00
CA GLY A 335 -4.00 27.96 -16.57
C GLY A 335 -5.08 27.75 -17.65
N VAL A 336 -5.41 26.49 -18.01
CA VAL A 336 -6.41 26.19 -19.07
C VAL A 336 -7.63 25.49 -18.49
N GLY A 337 -7.44 24.48 -17.62
CA GLY A 337 -8.50 23.72 -16.99
C GLY A 337 -8.19 22.25 -16.80
N THR A 338 -9.20 21.48 -16.37
CA THR A 338 -9.08 20.06 -16.08
C THR A 338 -10.24 19.28 -16.69
N THR A 339 -9.95 18.10 -17.22
CA THR A 339 -10.94 17.10 -17.62
C THR A 339 -10.77 15.86 -16.73
N ALA A 340 -11.83 15.50 -16.00
CA ALA A 340 -11.94 14.25 -15.27
C ALA A 340 -12.80 13.27 -16.08
N MET A 341 -12.29 12.07 -16.35
CA MET A 341 -12.97 11.04 -17.11
C MET A 341 -13.14 9.78 -16.27
N ILE A 342 -14.37 9.51 -15.85
CA ILE A 342 -14.74 8.35 -15.04
C ILE A 342 -15.32 7.27 -15.96
N ARG A 343 -14.84 6.04 -15.82
CA ARG A 343 -15.32 4.89 -16.59
C ARG A 343 -15.81 3.81 -15.64
N LEU A 344 -17.03 3.36 -15.85
CA LEU A 344 -17.66 2.24 -15.15
C LEU A 344 -17.92 1.12 -16.15
N SER A 345 -17.56 -0.12 -15.78
CA SER A 345 -17.86 -1.30 -16.61
C SER A 345 -19.36 -1.56 -16.68
N LYS A 346 -19.89 -1.80 -17.87
CA LYS A 346 -21.26 -2.33 -18.05
C LYS A 346 -21.28 -3.76 -17.51
N GLN A 347 -22.19 -4.04 -16.58
CA GLN A 347 -22.43 -5.37 -16.02
C GLN A 347 -23.52 -6.07 -16.77
#